data_1e4eca48bd187951b7978b60aae2763c
#
_entry.id   1e4eca48bd187951b7978b60aae2763c
#
_cell.length_a   1.000
_cell.length_b   1.000
_cell.length_c   1.000
_cell.angle_alpha   90.00
_cell.angle_beta   90.00
_cell.angle_gamma   90.00
#
_symmetry.space_group_name_H-M   'P 1'
#
loop_
_entity.id
_entity.type
_entity.pdbx_description
1 polymer ?
#
loop_
_entity_poly.entity_id
_entity_poly.type
_entity_poly.pdbx_seq_one_letter_code
_entity_poly.pdbx_strand_id
1 'polypeptide(L)'
;MHYEVELRELTYESDGTGGLRVTGSMWKPVRVFNKDAVPMPLTFDALSAAQAYVGRNQPDAVRIVRVTEDGEPEVVDTRLEQP
;
A
#
# COMPACT_ATOMS: atom_id res chain seq x y z
N MET A 1 0.26 -7.21 17.24
CA MET A 1 0.31 -5.95 16.48
C MET A 1 1.41 -6.01 15.44
N HIS A 2 1.11 -5.54 14.24
CA HIS A 2 2.10 -5.44 13.17
C HIS A 2 1.78 -4.26 12.29
N TYR A 3 2.69 -3.94 11.37
CA TYR A 3 2.51 -2.86 10.39
C TYR A 3 2.50 -3.44 8.99
N GLU A 4 1.65 -2.90 8.13
CA GLU A 4 1.57 -3.26 6.73
C GLU A 4 1.76 -2.01 5.88
N VAL A 5 2.35 -2.18 4.70
CA VAL A 5 2.54 -1.10 3.74
C VAL A 5 1.50 -1.26 2.63
N GLU A 6 0.79 -0.17 2.32
CA GLU A 6 -0.18 -0.17 1.25
C GLU A 6 0.22 0.82 0.18
N LEU A 7 0.02 0.44 -1.07
CA LEU A 7 0.29 1.29 -2.23
C LEU A 7 -1.03 1.74 -2.84
N ARG A 8 -1.08 2.98 -3.31
CA ARG A 8 -2.25 3.49 -4.00
C ARG A 8 -2.26 3.01 -5.44
N GLU A 9 -3.34 2.38 -5.84
CA GLU A 9 -3.58 1.96 -7.21
C GLU A 9 -4.69 2.80 -7.80
N LEU A 10 -4.43 3.41 -8.96
CA LEU A 10 -5.43 4.22 -9.64
C LEU A 10 -6.35 3.32 -10.47
N THR A 11 -7.64 3.66 -10.48
CA THR A 11 -8.61 2.99 -11.33
C THR A 11 -8.92 3.88 -12.53
N TYR A 12 -9.10 3.24 -13.69
CA TYR A 12 -9.30 3.93 -14.95
C TYR A 12 -10.56 3.45 -15.63
N GLU A 13 -11.14 4.31 -16.45
CA GLU A 13 -12.30 4.00 -17.24
C GLU A 13 -12.12 4.57 -18.64
N SER A 14 -12.60 3.83 -19.65
CA SER A 14 -12.58 4.33 -21.03
C SER A 14 -13.49 5.54 -21.17
N ASP A 15 -12.99 6.60 -21.82
CA ASP A 15 -13.78 7.80 -22.07
C ASP A 15 -14.64 7.71 -23.35
N GLY A 16 -14.59 6.56 -24.03
CA GLY A 16 -15.35 6.36 -25.27
C GLY A 16 -14.65 6.86 -26.53
N THR A 17 -13.48 7.49 -26.40
CA THR A 17 -12.74 8.04 -27.54
C THR A 17 -11.37 7.36 -27.74
N GLY A 18 -11.14 6.24 -27.04
CA GLY A 18 -9.87 5.52 -27.08
C GLY A 18 -8.89 5.95 -26.00
N GLY A 19 -9.24 6.94 -25.18
CA GLY A 19 -8.44 7.35 -24.04
C GLY A 19 -8.93 6.74 -22.74
N LEU A 20 -8.14 6.96 -21.69
CA LEU A 20 -8.48 6.52 -20.33
C LEU A 20 -8.49 7.73 -19.41
N ARG A 21 -9.41 7.72 -18.46
CA ARG A 21 -9.45 8.73 -17.40
C ARG A 21 -9.42 8.05 -16.04
N VAL A 22 -8.84 8.73 -15.07
CA VAL A 22 -8.81 8.24 -13.68
C VAL A 22 -10.19 8.44 -13.08
N THR A 23 -10.80 7.36 -12.57
CA THR A 23 -12.14 7.42 -11.95
C THR A 23 -12.05 7.28 -10.43
N GLY A 24 -10.90 6.90 -9.89
CA GLY A 24 -10.73 6.76 -8.46
C GLY A 24 -9.40 6.14 -8.12
N SER A 25 -9.27 5.75 -6.87
CA SER A 25 -8.08 5.06 -6.40
C SER A 25 -8.46 4.14 -5.25
N MET A 26 -7.63 3.15 -5.00
CA MET A 26 -7.77 2.26 -3.86
C MET A 26 -6.39 1.95 -3.29
N TRP A 27 -6.36 1.66 -2.00
CA TRP A 27 -5.15 1.25 -1.31
C TRP A 27 -5.10 -0.28 -1.29
N LYS A 28 -3.97 -0.83 -1.74
CA LYS A 28 -3.76 -2.28 -1.75
C LYS A 28 -2.52 -2.62 -0.95
N PRO A 29 -2.59 -3.63 -0.08
CA PRO A 29 -1.41 -4.04 0.69
C PRO A 29 -0.35 -4.63 -0.23
N VAL A 30 0.92 -4.34 0.09
CA VAL A 30 2.04 -4.99 -0.56
C VAL A 30 2.04 -6.44 -0.12
N ARG A 31 2.20 -7.35 -1.08
CA ARG A 31 2.23 -8.78 -0.81
C ARG A 31 3.55 -9.39 -1.24
N VAL A 32 3.96 -10.42 -0.53
CA VAL A 32 5.10 -11.23 -0.89
C VAL A 32 4.63 -12.66 -1.08
N PHE A 33 5.37 -13.45 -1.84
CA PHE A 33 5.03 -14.85 -2.04
C PHE A 33 5.90 -15.71 -1.13
N ASN A 34 5.27 -16.68 -0.46
CA ASN A 34 6.03 -17.65 0.32
C ASN A 34 6.63 -18.70 -0.64
N LYS A 35 7.32 -19.69 -0.07
CA LYS A 35 7.97 -20.75 -0.86
C LYS A 35 6.99 -21.60 -1.69
N ASP A 36 5.72 -21.58 -1.31
CA ASP A 36 4.65 -22.31 -2.01
C ASP A 36 3.92 -21.43 -3.03
N ALA A 37 4.44 -20.24 -3.30
CA ALA A 37 3.88 -19.24 -4.20
C ALA A 37 2.49 -18.74 -3.76
N VAL A 38 2.21 -18.77 -2.44
CA VAL A 38 0.98 -18.22 -1.89
C VAL A 38 1.24 -16.76 -1.52
N PRO A 39 0.41 -15.80 -2.00
CA PRO A 39 0.59 -14.40 -1.63
C PRO A 39 0.26 -14.16 -0.16
N MET A 40 1.13 -13.43 0.53
CA MET A 40 0.97 -13.09 1.93
C MET A 40 1.22 -11.59 2.12
N PRO A 41 0.52 -10.93 3.04
CA PRO A 41 0.81 -9.52 3.34
C PRO A 41 2.24 -9.37 3.85
N LEU A 42 2.94 -8.35 3.37
CA LEU A 42 4.25 -8.00 3.92
C LEU A 42 4.03 -7.27 5.23
N THR A 43 4.52 -7.83 6.33
CA THR A 43 4.33 -7.29 7.67
C THR A 43 5.64 -6.90 8.32
N PHE A 44 5.58 -5.93 9.22
CA PHE A 44 6.73 -5.46 9.98
C PHE A 44 6.34 -5.38 11.46
N ASP A 45 7.28 -5.72 12.33
CA ASP A 45 7.06 -5.67 13.77
C ASP A 45 7.23 -4.26 14.35
N ALA A 46 7.91 -3.37 13.62
CA ALA A 46 8.18 -2.02 14.07
C ALA A 46 7.89 -1.01 12.96
N LEU A 47 7.39 0.15 13.35
CA LEU A 47 7.12 1.24 12.40
C LEU A 47 8.39 1.66 11.66
N SER A 48 9.53 1.72 12.35
CA SER A 48 10.80 2.11 11.73
C SER A 48 11.21 1.16 10.60
N ALA A 49 10.91 -0.14 10.74
CA ALA A 49 11.20 -1.13 9.70
C ALA A 49 10.33 -0.89 8.45
N ALA A 50 9.04 -0.59 8.66
CA ALA A 50 8.14 -0.26 7.56
C ALA A 50 8.58 1.03 6.86
N GLN A 51 8.98 2.05 7.61
CA GLN A 51 9.46 3.31 7.06
C GLN A 51 10.76 3.11 6.27
N ALA A 52 11.65 2.24 6.74
CA ALA A 52 12.89 1.93 6.02
C ALA A 52 12.60 1.22 4.69
N TYR A 53 11.62 0.33 4.68
CA TYR A 53 11.17 -0.33 3.45
C TYR A 53 10.66 0.70 2.43
N VAL A 54 9.81 1.61 2.88
CA VAL A 54 9.27 2.68 2.02
C VAL A 54 10.39 3.56 1.47
N GLY A 55 11.37 3.92 2.30
CA GLY A 55 12.51 4.73 1.89
C GLY A 55 13.36 4.07 0.82
N ARG A 56 13.55 2.75 0.89
CA ARG A 56 14.34 2.01 -0.10
C ARG A 56 13.62 1.83 -1.43
N ASN A 57 12.30 1.66 -1.40
CA ASN A 57 11.52 1.35 -2.59
C ASN A 57 10.91 2.59 -3.26
N GLN A 58 10.86 3.71 -2.55
CA GLN A 58 10.41 5.02 -3.04
C GLN A 58 9.15 4.98 -3.92
N PRO A 59 8.06 4.38 -3.43
CA PRO A 59 6.82 4.35 -4.21
C PRO A 59 6.20 5.76 -4.30
N ASP A 60 5.43 6.00 -5.36
CA ASP A 60 4.82 7.31 -5.62
C ASP A 60 3.79 7.71 -4.56
N ALA A 61 2.98 6.75 -4.13
CA ALA A 61 1.98 6.98 -3.09
C ALA A 61 1.92 5.74 -2.22
N VAL A 62 2.09 5.94 -0.92
CA VAL A 62 2.19 4.84 0.03
C VAL A 62 1.63 5.28 1.39
N ARG A 63 1.08 4.34 2.11
CA ARG A 63 0.73 4.55 3.51
C ARG A 63 1.14 3.33 4.33
N ILE A 64 1.40 3.56 5.62
CA ILE A 64 1.71 2.50 6.57
C ILE A 64 0.52 2.39 7.51
N VAL A 65 0.06 1.17 7.70
CA VAL A 65 -1.12 0.87 8.52
C VAL A 65 -0.69 0.00 9.68
N ARG A 66 -1.13 0.37 10.87
CA ARG A 66 -0.94 -0.45 12.07
C ARG A 66 -2.14 -1.36 12.24
N VAL A 67 -1.89 -2.64 12.36
CA VAL A 67 -2.94 -3.65 12.55
C VAL A 67 -2.80 -4.26 13.94
N THR A 68 -3.88 -4.22 14.71
CA THR A 68 -3.95 -4.83 16.04
C THR A 68 -4.96 -5.96 16.02
N GLU A 69 -4.85 -6.89 16.98
CA GLU A 69 -5.73 -8.05 17.03
C GLU A 69 -7.20 -7.69 17.25
N ASP A 70 -7.45 -6.64 18.05
CA ASP A 70 -8.80 -6.28 18.47
C ASP A 70 -9.31 -4.98 17.86
N GLY A 71 -8.53 -4.34 17.00
CA GLY A 71 -8.85 -3.04 16.47
C GLY A 71 -8.94 -3.00 14.96
N GLU A 72 -9.55 -1.93 14.46
CA GLU A 72 -9.54 -1.64 13.03
C GLU A 72 -8.15 -1.13 12.63
N PRO A 73 -7.73 -1.40 11.39
CA PRO A 73 -6.46 -0.87 10.90
C PRO A 73 -6.42 0.66 11.00
N GLU A 74 -5.29 1.18 11.45
CA GLU A 74 -5.09 2.62 11.61
C GLU A 74 -3.93 3.08 10.74
N VAL A 75 -4.17 4.12 9.93
CA VAL A 75 -3.11 4.72 9.13
C VAL A 75 -2.21 5.54 10.04
N VAL A 76 -0.93 5.18 10.11
CA VAL A 76 0.04 5.86 10.99
C VAL A 76 1.05 6.71 10.23
N ASP A 77 1.17 6.52 8.92
CA ASP A 77 2.04 7.34 8.08
C ASP A 77 1.48 7.33 6.65
N THR A 78 1.56 8.45 5.97
CA THR A 78 1.10 8.56 4.58
C THR A 78 2.09 9.42 3.82
N ARG A 79 2.53 8.94 2.66
CA ARG A 79 3.36 9.70 1.74
C ARG A 79 2.67 9.72 0.38
N LEU A 80 2.44 10.91 -0.13
CA LEU A 80 1.85 11.12 -1.44
C LEU A 80 2.87 11.83 -2.30
N GLU A 81 2.87 11.50 -3.60
CA GLU A 81 3.70 12.20 -4.55
C GLU A 81 3.35 13.69 -4.54
N GLN A 82 4.37 14.53 -4.46
CA GLN A 82 4.19 15.97 -4.50
C GLN A 82 4.22 16.42 -5.96
N PRO A 83 3.20 17.18 -6.40
CA PRO A 83 3.18 17.69 -7.76
C PRO A 83 4.29 18.69 -8.03
#